data_9b5e3e7280565fc946dba72256075818
#
_entry.id   9b5e3e7280565fc946dba72256075818
#
_cell.length_a   1.000
_cell.length_b   1.000
_cell.length_c   1.000
_cell.angle_alpha   90.00
_cell.angle_beta   90.00
_cell.angle_gamma   90.00
#
_symmetry.space_group_name_H-M   'P 1'
#
loop_
_entity.id
_entity.type
_entity.pdbx_description
1 polymer ?
#
loop_
_entity_poly.entity_id
_entity_poly.type
_entity_poly.pdbx_seq_one_letter_code
_entity_poly.pdbx_strand_id
1 'polypeptide(L)'
;MKPAVTYELLHECKQTGARRGIIHTPHGDIQTPIFMPVGTQATVKSMTPEELKEEVKAQIILSNTYHLYLRPGHEIVKEAGGLHKFMNWDRPILTDSGGFQVFSLGDLRKITEEGVEFKSHLDGSKHMFTPEKVMEIENALGSDIMMAFDECCPYPSTYEYTKNSMERTTRWAKRCMEAHKRPEEQALFGIIQGGFYKELREKSAKDLIELDLPGYAIGGISVGEPKEEFLDILKYTAPLMPKDKPRYLMGVGTPDYLIESAIAGIDMCDCVLPTRIARNGTAMTSHGKVVVRNATYERDWGPLDPECDCYTCKNYTRAYIRHLVKANEILGVRLLSIHNLRFLTKLMERVRIEIENDNLGTFKEEFYKKYGYEK
;
A
#
# COMPACT_ATOMS: atom_id res chain seq x y z
N MET A 1 -28.40 -4.61 2.31
CA MET A 1 -27.63 -4.56 1.05
C MET A 1 -26.39 -5.42 1.20
N LYS A 2 -25.96 -6.12 0.15
CA LYS A 2 -24.70 -6.88 0.20
C LYS A 2 -23.55 -5.88 0.07
N PRO A 3 -22.55 -5.89 0.98
CA PRO A 3 -21.41 -4.96 0.86
C PRO A 3 -20.61 -5.29 -0.40
N ALA A 4 -20.00 -4.24 -1.02
CA ALA A 4 -19.16 -4.39 -2.21
C ALA A 4 -17.95 -5.29 -1.96
N VAL A 5 -17.41 -5.25 -0.73
CA VAL A 5 -16.24 -6.04 -0.32
C VAL A 5 -16.56 -6.83 0.93
N THR A 6 -16.15 -8.11 0.95
CA THR A 6 -16.25 -9.00 2.12
C THR A 6 -14.93 -9.72 2.34
N TYR A 7 -14.72 -10.23 3.56
CA TYR A 7 -13.52 -10.98 3.93
C TYR A 7 -13.89 -12.38 4.42
N GLU A 8 -13.18 -13.38 3.93
CA GLU A 8 -13.25 -14.76 4.37
C GLU A 8 -11.93 -15.17 5.02
N LEU A 9 -11.95 -15.47 6.31
CA LEU A 9 -10.80 -16.01 7.03
C LEU A 9 -10.71 -17.54 6.78
N LEU A 10 -9.63 -18.01 6.18
CA LEU A 10 -9.42 -19.42 5.86
C LEU A 10 -8.60 -20.14 6.93
N HIS A 11 -7.54 -19.50 7.45
CA HIS A 11 -6.63 -20.09 8.43
C HIS A 11 -5.93 -19.01 9.27
N GLU A 12 -5.69 -19.31 10.55
CA GLU A 12 -4.82 -18.53 11.44
C GLU A 12 -3.60 -19.38 11.79
N CYS A 13 -2.41 -18.86 11.54
CA CYS A 13 -1.15 -19.57 11.82
C CYS A 13 -0.96 -19.81 13.32
N LYS A 14 -0.74 -21.07 13.73
CA LYS A 14 -0.57 -21.45 15.15
C LYS A 14 0.71 -20.93 15.79
N GLN A 15 1.75 -20.67 14.99
CA GLN A 15 3.01 -20.09 15.50
C GLN A 15 2.91 -18.58 15.74
N THR A 16 2.00 -17.90 15.04
CA THR A 16 1.92 -16.44 15.02
C THR A 16 0.46 -15.99 15.04
N GLY A 17 0.17 -14.72 14.88
CA GLY A 17 -1.19 -14.21 14.69
C GLY A 17 -1.56 -14.00 13.21
N ALA A 18 -0.74 -14.51 12.30
CA ALA A 18 -0.90 -14.30 10.87
C ALA A 18 -2.18 -14.96 10.34
N ARG A 19 -2.83 -14.26 9.41
CA ARG A 19 -4.12 -14.65 8.84
C ARG A 19 -3.97 -14.99 7.37
N ARG A 20 -4.55 -16.10 6.95
CA ARG A 20 -4.75 -16.48 5.55
C ARG A 20 -6.22 -16.30 5.22
N GLY A 21 -6.53 -15.49 4.23
CA GLY A 21 -7.91 -15.22 3.86
C GLY A 21 -8.10 -14.85 2.40
N ILE A 22 -9.34 -14.49 2.06
CA ILE A 22 -9.74 -13.98 0.74
C ILE A 22 -10.55 -12.71 0.95
N ILE A 23 -10.22 -11.67 0.19
CA ILE A 23 -11.07 -10.49 0.05
C ILE A 23 -11.82 -10.64 -1.27
N HIS A 24 -13.15 -10.67 -1.20
CA HIS A 24 -14.03 -10.69 -2.36
C HIS A 24 -14.37 -9.27 -2.77
N THR A 25 -14.16 -8.92 -4.05
CA THR A 25 -14.44 -7.60 -4.60
C THR A 25 -15.25 -7.70 -5.90
N PRO A 26 -15.84 -6.59 -6.39
CA PRO A 26 -16.53 -6.59 -7.68
C PRO A 26 -15.67 -7.00 -8.88
N HIS A 27 -14.35 -6.76 -8.83
CA HIS A 27 -13.40 -7.09 -9.91
C HIS A 27 -12.53 -8.32 -9.62
N GLY A 28 -12.96 -9.18 -8.69
CA GLY A 28 -12.31 -10.46 -8.40
C GLY A 28 -11.81 -10.62 -6.97
N ASP A 29 -11.32 -11.80 -6.68
CA ASP A 29 -10.86 -12.20 -5.37
C ASP A 29 -9.38 -11.86 -5.16
N ILE A 30 -9.05 -11.47 -3.93
CA ILE A 30 -7.68 -11.16 -3.50
C ILE A 30 -7.26 -12.16 -2.43
N GLN A 31 -6.21 -12.91 -2.71
CA GLN A 31 -5.61 -13.84 -1.76
C GLN A 31 -4.74 -13.09 -0.75
N THR A 32 -5.03 -13.17 0.53
CA THR A 32 -4.32 -12.44 1.58
C THR A 32 -3.43 -13.32 2.46
N PRO A 33 -2.33 -12.80 3.05
CA PRO A 33 -1.80 -11.44 2.91
C PRO A 33 -1.29 -11.11 1.52
N ILE A 34 -1.38 -9.82 1.13
CA ILE A 34 -1.02 -9.35 -0.21
C ILE A 34 -0.20 -8.05 -0.17
N PHE A 35 0.71 -7.89 -1.13
CA PHE A 35 1.37 -6.63 -1.45
C PHE A 35 0.73 -6.00 -2.69
N MET A 36 0.40 -4.71 -2.60
CA MET A 36 -0.22 -3.94 -3.67
C MET A 36 0.81 -3.04 -4.36
N PRO A 37 1.12 -3.24 -5.65
CA PRO A 37 1.88 -2.28 -6.43
C PRO A 37 1.18 -0.93 -6.51
N VAL A 38 1.96 0.17 -6.42
CA VAL A 38 1.40 1.52 -6.45
C VAL A 38 1.47 2.12 -7.86
N GLY A 39 0.29 2.42 -8.39
CA GLY A 39 0.07 3.11 -9.65
C GLY A 39 -0.43 4.54 -9.43
N THR A 40 0.44 5.46 -9.02
CA THR A 40 0.13 6.81 -8.55
C THR A 40 -0.81 7.60 -9.48
N GLN A 41 -0.57 7.54 -10.79
CA GLN A 41 -1.32 8.30 -11.82
C GLN A 41 -1.95 7.35 -12.84
N ALA A 42 -2.78 6.42 -12.37
CA ALA A 42 -3.38 5.38 -13.19
C ALA A 42 -2.34 4.53 -13.94
N THR A 43 -1.14 4.38 -13.39
CA THR A 43 -0.09 3.52 -13.94
C THR A 43 0.93 3.16 -12.88
N VAL A 44 1.25 1.88 -12.75
CA VAL A 44 2.46 1.45 -12.06
C VAL A 44 3.65 1.80 -12.96
N LYS A 45 4.58 2.60 -12.44
CA LYS A 45 5.62 3.23 -13.25
C LYS A 45 6.37 2.23 -14.12
N SER A 46 6.41 2.51 -15.44
CA SER A 46 7.05 1.72 -16.50
C SER A 46 6.49 0.31 -16.73
N MET A 47 5.28 0.02 -16.27
CA MET A 47 4.63 -1.29 -16.41
C MET A 47 3.32 -1.19 -17.18
N THR A 48 3.05 -2.15 -18.08
CA THR A 48 1.73 -2.32 -18.65
C THR A 48 0.83 -3.15 -17.73
N PRO A 49 -0.51 -3.06 -17.85
CA PRO A 49 -1.44 -3.93 -17.14
C PRO A 49 -1.18 -5.43 -17.36
N GLU A 50 -0.83 -5.82 -18.59
CA GLU A 50 -0.51 -7.19 -18.96
C GLU A 50 0.72 -7.69 -18.19
N GLU A 51 1.80 -6.90 -18.13
CA GLU A 51 2.99 -7.26 -17.36
C GLU A 51 2.71 -7.36 -15.86
N LEU A 52 1.86 -6.47 -15.32
CA LEU A 52 1.43 -6.57 -13.93
C LEU A 52 0.65 -7.86 -13.65
N LYS A 53 -0.17 -8.31 -14.61
CA LYS A 53 -0.95 -9.55 -14.48
C LYS A 53 -0.10 -10.81 -14.67
N GLU A 54 0.74 -10.82 -15.68
CA GLU A 54 1.43 -12.03 -16.15
C GLU A 54 2.80 -12.21 -15.49
N GLU A 55 3.58 -11.13 -15.38
CA GLU A 55 4.95 -11.19 -14.88
C GLU A 55 5.04 -10.89 -13.37
N VAL A 56 4.37 -9.84 -12.92
CA VAL A 56 4.34 -9.45 -11.51
C VAL A 56 3.35 -10.29 -10.71
N LYS A 57 2.28 -10.79 -11.35
CA LYS A 57 1.16 -11.52 -10.73
C LYS A 57 0.43 -10.68 -9.68
N ALA A 58 0.30 -9.39 -9.94
CA ALA A 58 -0.46 -8.48 -9.10
C ALA A 58 -1.96 -8.82 -9.14
N GLN A 59 -2.58 -8.96 -7.97
CA GLN A 59 -4.01 -9.22 -7.86
C GLN A 59 -4.81 -7.94 -7.65
N ILE A 60 -4.19 -6.92 -7.09
CA ILE A 60 -4.75 -5.60 -6.81
C ILE A 60 -3.63 -4.57 -6.99
N ILE A 61 -3.98 -3.37 -7.41
CA ILE A 61 -3.10 -2.21 -7.45
C ILE A 61 -3.71 -1.05 -6.67
N LEU A 62 -2.85 -0.12 -6.25
CA LEU A 62 -3.27 1.12 -5.60
C LEU A 62 -3.10 2.30 -6.55
N SER A 63 -4.10 3.18 -6.63
CA SER A 63 -4.02 4.47 -7.33
C SER A 63 -4.23 5.63 -6.36
N ASN A 64 -3.71 6.80 -6.70
CA ASN A 64 -3.64 7.93 -5.78
C ASN A 64 -4.65 9.03 -6.14
N THR A 65 -5.59 9.27 -5.25
CA THR A 65 -6.70 10.22 -5.42
C THR A 65 -6.21 11.66 -5.62
N TYR A 66 -5.24 12.13 -4.84
CA TYR A 66 -4.70 13.50 -4.96
C TYR A 66 -4.10 13.75 -6.34
N HIS A 67 -3.25 12.83 -6.82
CA HIS A 67 -2.60 12.99 -8.11
C HIS A 67 -3.58 12.90 -9.27
N LEU A 68 -4.55 12.00 -9.20
CA LEU A 68 -5.57 11.82 -10.24
C LEU A 68 -6.57 12.98 -10.28
N TYR A 69 -6.89 13.58 -9.13
CA TYR A 69 -7.67 14.80 -9.07
C TYR A 69 -6.99 15.97 -9.79
N LEU A 70 -5.68 16.17 -9.56
CA LEU A 70 -4.92 17.24 -10.20
C LEU A 70 -4.66 16.97 -11.68
N ARG A 71 -4.43 15.69 -12.05
CA ARG A 71 -4.13 15.29 -13.43
C ARG A 71 -4.44 13.80 -13.65
N PRO A 72 -5.31 13.44 -14.59
CA PRO A 72 -5.97 14.32 -15.59
C PRO A 72 -7.19 15.07 -15.06
N GLY A 73 -7.64 14.81 -13.85
CA GLY A 73 -8.91 15.22 -13.25
C GLY A 73 -9.90 14.05 -13.18
N HIS A 74 -10.61 13.96 -12.06
CA HIS A 74 -11.53 12.84 -11.80
C HIS A 74 -12.73 12.81 -12.77
N GLU A 75 -13.15 13.97 -13.30
CA GLU A 75 -14.22 14.02 -14.28
C GLU A 75 -13.83 13.34 -15.61
N ILE A 76 -12.58 13.52 -16.08
CA ILE A 76 -12.07 12.84 -17.28
C ILE A 76 -12.05 11.32 -17.06
N VAL A 77 -11.61 10.88 -15.89
CA VAL A 77 -11.61 9.45 -15.55
C VAL A 77 -13.03 8.88 -15.49
N LYS A 78 -13.97 9.64 -14.93
CA LYS A 78 -15.39 9.29 -14.88
C LYS A 78 -16.01 9.15 -16.30
N GLU A 79 -15.73 10.10 -17.18
CA GLU A 79 -16.18 10.05 -18.60
C GLU A 79 -15.62 8.83 -19.33
N ALA A 80 -14.40 8.41 -19.00
CA ALA A 80 -13.81 7.17 -19.53
C ALA A 80 -14.45 5.89 -18.96
N GLY A 81 -15.34 6.01 -17.96
CA GLY A 81 -16.01 4.89 -17.31
C GLY A 81 -15.27 4.36 -16.07
N GLY A 82 -14.46 5.19 -15.41
CA GLY A 82 -13.69 4.88 -14.21
C GLY A 82 -12.27 4.38 -14.50
N LEU A 83 -11.48 4.19 -13.44
CA LEU A 83 -10.06 3.82 -13.53
C LEU A 83 -9.85 2.51 -14.29
N HIS A 84 -10.67 1.50 -14.06
CA HIS A 84 -10.54 0.20 -14.72
C HIS A 84 -10.53 0.33 -16.24
N LYS A 85 -11.48 1.07 -16.80
CA LYS A 85 -11.53 1.31 -18.26
C LYS A 85 -10.45 2.28 -18.72
N PHE A 86 -10.20 3.34 -17.94
CA PHE A 86 -9.22 4.37 -18.29
C PHE A 86 -7.81 3.81 -18.46
N MET A 87 -7.40 2.86 -17.58
CA MET A 87 -6.06 2.27 -17.62
C MET A 87 -6.00 0.83 -18.12
N ASN A 88 -7.11 0.28 -18.62
CA ASN A 88 -7.21 -1.11 -19.11
C ASN A 88 -6.82 -2.15 -18.03
N TRP A 89 -7.28 -1.94 -16.78
CA TRP A 89 -7.05 -2.86 -15.69
C TRP A 89 -8.35 -3.51 -15.23
N ASP A 90 -8.43 -4.84 -15.24
CA ASP A 90 -9.65 -5.62 -15.00
C ASP A 90 -9.70 -6.31 -13.64
N ARG A 91 -8.70 -6.05 -12.77
CA ARG A 91 -8.61 -6.57 -11.40
C ARG A 91 -8.90 -5.48 -10.37
N PRO A 92 -9.01 -5.83 -9.06
CA PRO A 92 -9.27 -4.86 -8.02
C PRO A 92 -8.33 -3.65 -8.01
N ILE A 93 -8.89 -2.49 -7.62
CA ILE A 93 -8.17 -1.25 -7.39
C ILE A 93 -8.54 -0.74 -6.00
N LEU A 94 -7.53 -0.28 -5.25
CA LEU A 94 -7.69 0.54 -4.07
C LEU A 94 -7.27 1.97 -4.40
N THR A 95 -8.08 2.98 -4.01
CA THR A 95 -7.68 4.39 -4.04
C THR A 95 -7.42 4.88 -2.62
N ASP A 96 -6.27 5.53 -2.40
CA ASP A 96 -6.03 6.25 -1.16
C ASP A 96 -6.89 7.52 -1.10
N SER A 97 -7.01 8.12 0.09
CA SER A 97 -7.82 9.34 0.28
C SER A 97 -7.19 10.62 -0.27
N GLY A 98 -5.90 10.58 -0.63
CA GLY A 98 -5.10 11.76 -0.91
C GLY A 98 -4.64 12.52 0.34
N GLY A 99 -5.04 12.10 1.54
CA GLY A 99 -4.72 12.74 2.81
C GLY A 99 -3.22 12.89 3.03
N PHE A 100 -2.46 11.79 2.97
CA PHE A 100 -1.01 11.82 3.16
C PHE A 100 -0.30 12.78 2.21
N GLN A 101 -0.70 12.83 0.93
CA GLN A 101 -0.08 13.71 -0.08
C GLN A 101 -0.35 15.18 0.24
N VAL A 102 -1.58 15.51 0.61
CA VAL A 102 -1.93 16.88 1.03
C VAL A 102 -1.19 17.26 2.31
N PHE A 103 -1.08 16.34 3.28
CA PHE A 103 -0.35 16.58 4.53
C PHE A 103 1.16 16.72 4.30
N SER A 104 1.74 16.07 3.30
CA SER A 104 3.16 16.19 2.96
C SER A 104 3.55 17.54 2.34
N LEU A 105 2.58 18.38 1.95
CA LEU A 105 2.83 19.70 1.34
C LEU A 105 3.32 20.77 2.33
N GLY A 106 3.36 20.49 3.63
CA GLY A 106 3.89 21.40 4.65
C GLY A 106 3.15 22.74 4.68
N ASP A 107 3.87 23.85 4.51
CA ASP A 107 3.34 25.22 4.57
C ASP A 107 2.38 25.59 3.42
N LEU A 108 2.24 24.74 2.41
CA LEU A 108 1.30 24.93 1.31
C LEU A 108 -0.13 24.48 1.62
N ARG A 109 -0.40 24.10 2.88
CA ARG A 109 -1.71 23.61 3.34
C ARG A 109 -2.22 24.35 4.56
N LYS A 110 -3.55 24.36 4.73
CA LYS A 110 -4.23 24.80 5.95
C LYS A 110 -5.30 23.78 6.33
N ILE A 111 -5.16 23.22 7.53
CA ILE A 111 -6.09 22.21 8.07
C ILE A 111 -7.13 22.92 8.92
N THR A 112 -8.40 22.56 8.72
CA THR A 112 -9.54 23.00 9.51
C THR A 112 -10.44 21.80 9.82
N GLU A 113 -11.47 21.97 10.63
CA GLU A 113 -12.47 20.92 10.84
C GLU A 113 -13.25 20.58 9.56
N GLU A 114 -13.42 21.54 8.69
CA GLU A 114 -14.13 21.35 7.42
C GLU A 114 -13.33 20.48 6.43
N GLY A 115 -12.01 20.65 6.40
CA GLY A 115 -11.13 19.94 5.48
C GLY A 115 -9.74 20.59 5.39
N VAL A 116 -9.09 20.42 4.24
CA VAL A 116 -7.74 20.91 4.00
C VAL A 116 -7.68 21.77 2.74
N GLU A 117 -7.40 23.07 2.92
CA GLU A 117 -7.02 23.94 1.81
C GLU A 117 -5.54 23.71 1.46
N PHE A 118 -5.23 23.57 0.18
CA PHE A 118 -3.85 23.37 -0.27
C PHE A 118 -3.60 24.04 -1.64
N LYS A 119 -2.32 24.23 -1.95
CA LYS A 119 -1.87 24.69 -3.26
C LYS A 119 -1.33 23.50 -4.07
N SER A 120 -1.80 23.39 -5.32
CA SER A 120 -1.31 22.38 -6.28
C SER A 120 0.20 22.56 -6.50
N HIS A 121 0.93 21.43 -6.45
CA HIS A 121 2.35 21.41 -6.80
C HIS A 121 2.60 21.54 -8.31
N LEU A 122 1.56 21.46 -9.14
CA LEU A 122 1.67 21.54 -10.60
C LEU A 122 1.68 22.98 -11.10
N ASP A 123 0.78 23.81 -10.56
CA ASP A 123 0.49 25.17 -11.07
C ASP A 123 0.25 26.21 -9.97
N GLY A 124 0.30 25.80 -8.70
CA GLY A 124 0.07 26.68 -7.55
C GLY A 124 -1.40 27.05 -7.31
N SER A 125 -2.35 26.51 -8.07
CA SER A 125 -3.78 26.74 -7.86
C SER A 125 -4.24 26.28 -6.48
N LYS A 126 -5.23 26.98 -5.92
CA LYS A 126 -5.81 26.65 -4.61
C LYS A 126 -6.93 25.64 -4.75
N HIS A 127 -6.93 24.66 -3.87
CA HIS A 127 -7.92 23.59 -3.80
C HIS A 127 -8.36 23.37 -2.37
N MET A 128 -9.54 22.80 -2.20
CA MET A 128 -10.10 22.39 -0.91
C MET A 128 -10.52 20.91 -0.97
N PHE A 129 -9.92 20.07 -0.13
CA PHE A 129 -10.39 18.73 0.13
C PHE A 129 -11.22 18.71 1.42
N THR A 130 -12.48 18.37 1.29
CA THR A 130 -13.35 17.99 2.40
C THR A 130 -13.63 16.49 2.29
N PRO A 131 -14.10 15.82 3.34
CA PRO A 131 -14.55 14.43 3.26
C PRO A 131 -15.53 14.19 2.12
N GLU A 132 -16.48 15.09 1.93
CA GLU A 132 -17.49 15.02 0.86
C GLU A 132 -16.86 15.15 -0.53
N LYS A 133 -15.90 16.08 -0.69
CA LYS A 133 -15.19 16.25 -1.97
C LYS A 133 -14.33 15.05 -2.31
N VAL A 134 -13.66 14.47 -1.32
CA VAL A 134 -12.87 13.24 -1.52
C VAL A 134 -13.77 12.08 -1.95
N MET A 135 -14.95 11.92 -1.33
CA MET A 135 -15.90 10.88 -1.74
C MET A 135 -16.45 11.12 -3.17
N GLU A 136 -16.70 12.37 -3.55
CA GLU A 136 -17.07 12.70 -4.94
C GLU A 136 -15.99 12.25 -5.93
N ILE A 137 -14.72 12.54 -5.62
CA ILE A 137 -13.58 12.17 -6.46
C ILE A 137 -13.43 10.65 -6.53
N GLU A 138 -13.41 9.96 -5.40
CA GLU A 138 -13.23 8.49 -5.36
C GLU A 138 -14.41 7.74 -5.98
N ASN A 139 -15.66 8.25 -5.82
CA ASN A 139 -16.80 7.69 -6.54
C ASN A 139 -16.68 7.86 -8.06
N ALA A 140 -16.09 8.95 -8.53
CA ALA A 140 -15.80 9.17 -9.95
C ALA A 140 -14.69 8.26 -10.48
N LEU A 141 -13.64 8.01 -9.67
CA LEU A 141 -12.54 7.10 -10.00
C LEU A 141 -13.01 5.65 -10.10
N GLY A 142 -13.97 5.21 -9.29
CA GLY A 142 -14.62 3.90 -9.40
C GLY A 142 -13.77 2.72 -8.94
N SER A 143 -12.88 2.90 -7.96
CA SER A 143 -12.11 1.81 -7.33
C SER A 143 -13.00 0.87 -6.52
N ASP A 144 -12.55 -0.37 -6.28
CA ASP A 144 -13.26 -1.36 -5.44
C ASP A 144 -13.19 -0.99 -3.95
N ILE A 145 -12.03 -0.47 -3.52
CA ILE A 145 -11.77 -0.04 -2.14
C ILE A 145 -11.36 1.42 -2.16
N MET A 146 -12.02 2.22 -1.33
CA MET A 146 -11.75 3.63 -1.12
C MET A 146 -11.33 3.87 0.33
N MET A 147 -10.37 4.76 0.55
CA MET A 147 -9.95 5.14 1.90
C MET A 147 -10.68 6.40 2.36
N ALA A 148 -11.16 6.40 3.60
CA ALA A 148 -11.72 7.61 4.20
C ALA A 148 -10.66 8.72 4.29
N PHE A 149 -11.08 9.97 4.08
CA PHE A 149 -10.19 11.11 4.22
C PHE A 149 -9.72 11.24 5.67
N ASP A 150 -8.41 11.30 5.87
CA ASP A 150 -7.76 11.27 7.17
C ASP A 150 -6.70 12.35 7.32
N GLU A 151 -6.31 12.62 8.54
CA GLU A 151 -5.15 13.45 8.86
C GLU A 151 -4.01 12.58 9.39
N CYS A 152 -2.94 12.45 8.60
CA CYS A 152 -1.73 11.75 9.01
C CYS A 152 -0.84 12.66 9.86
N CYS A 153 -0.72 12.38 11.17
CA CYS A 153 0.18 13.11 12.04
C CYS A 153 1.64 12.93 11.65
N PRO A 154 2.46 14.00 11.70
CA PRO A 154 3.91 13.85 11.57
C PRO A 154 4.51 13.10 12.78
N TYR A 155 5.69 12.53 12.57
CA TYR A 155 6.47 11.94 13.66
C TYR A 155 7.75 12.76 13.90
N PRO A 156 8.09 13.10 15.17
CA PRO A 156 7.26 12.95 16.38
C PRO A 156 6.14 14.01 16.45
N SER A 157 5.08 13.71 17.19
CA SER A 157 3.99 14.66 17.50
C SER A 157 3.65 14.62 18.97
N THR A 158 3.15 15.75 19.50
CA THR A 158 2.68 15.81 20.90
C THR A 158 1.37 15.02 21.05
N TYR A 159 1.11 14.54 22.26
CA TYR A 159 -0.13 13.85 22.60
C TYR A 159 -1.38 14.65 22.21
N GLU A 160 -1.41 15.94 22.58
CA GLU A 160 -2.56 16.82 22.34
C GLU A 160 -2.83 17.01 20.84
N TYR A 161 -1.78 17.25 20.04
CA TYR A 161 -1.94 17.35 18.57
C TYR A 161 -2.45 16.02 17.99
N THR A 162 -1.85 14.91 18.39
CA THR A 162 -2.20 13.57 17.91
C THR A 162 -3.64 13.22 18.26
N LYS A 163 -4.10 13.55 19.48
CA LYS A 163 -5.48 13.36 19.92
C LYS A 163 -6.46 14.15 19.03
N ASN A 164 -6.21 15.46 18.86
CA ASN A 164 -7.10 16.33 18.07
C ASN A 164 -7.17 15.89 16.61
N SER A 165 -6.05 15.49 16.03
CA SER A 165 -5.96 14.96 14.67
C SER A 165 -6.70 13.62 14.52
N MET A 166 -6.53 12.70 15.44
CA MET A 166 -7.22 11.42 15.47
C MET A 166 -8.74 11.59 15.59
N GLU A 167 -9.21 12.44 16.50
CA GLU A 167 -10.63 12.72 16.68
C GLU A 167 -11.24 13.38 15.43
N ARG A 168 -10.50 14.27 14.75
CA ARG A 168 -10.90 14.85 13.47
C ARG A 168 -11.01 13.77 12.39
N THR A 169 -10.03 12.89 12.28
CA THR A 169 -10.07 11.75 11.35
C THR A 169 -11.33 10.89 11.56
N THR A 170 -11.69 10.61 12.79
CA THR A 170 -12.94 9.86 13.10
C THR A 170 -14.19 10.61 12.62
N ARG A 171 -14.28 11.92 12.88
CA ARG A 171 -15.41 12.73 12.38
C ARG A 171 -15.46 12.79 10.86
N TRP A 172 -14.31 12.89 10.21
CA TRP A 172 -14.20 12.87 8.75
C TRP A 172 -14.59 11.51 8.17
N ALA A 173 -14.24 10.40 8.81
CA ALA A 173 -14.66 9.07 8.38
C ALA A 173 -16.20 8.94 8.36
N LYS A 174 -16.89 9.47 9.37
CA LYS A 174 -18.34 9.53 9.42
C LYS A 174 -18.91 10.36 8.27
N ARG A 175 -18.37 11.56 8.02
CA ARG A 175 -18.78 12.41 6.90
C ARG A 175 -18.53 11.73 5.54
N CYS A 176 -17.40 11.01 5.37
CA CYS A 176 -17.14 10.19 4.19
C CYS A 176 -18.22 9.13 3.99
N MET A 177 -18.57 8.39 5.06
CA MET A 177 -19.61 7.36 5.00
C MET A 177 -20.96 7.95 4.58
N GLU A 178 -21.36 9.11 5.12
CA GLU A 178 -22.60 9.80 4.79
C GLU A 178 -22.61 10.35 3.34
N ALA A 179 -21.44 10.75 2.82
CA ALA A 179 -21.29 11.31 1.46
C ALA A 179 -21.11 10.22 0.38
N HIS A 180 -20.72 9.00 0.76
CA HIS A 180 -20.49 7.90 -0.17
C HIS A 180 -21.78 7.46 -0.87
N LYS A 181 -21.78 7.44 -2.23
CA LYS A 181 -22.98 7.22 -3.05
C LYS A 181 -23.05 5.85 -3.73
N ARG A 182 -21.97 5.04 -3.64
CA ARG A 182 -21.85 3.76 -4.36
C ARG A 182 -21.48 2.58 -3.43
N PRO A 183 -22.12 2.39 -2.27
CA PRO A 183 -21.71 1.38 -1.28
C PRO A 183 -21.86 -0.08 -1.75
N GLU A 184 -22.64 -0.32 -2.80
CA GLU A 184 -22.82 -1.65 -3.41
C GLU A 184 -21.70 -2.00 -4.42
N GLU A 185 -20.95 -0.99 -4.89
CA GLU A 185 -19.89 -1.13 -5.89
C GLU A 185 -18.50 -0.83 -5.34
N GLN A 186 -18.42 0.00 -4.29
CA GLN A 186 -17.19 0.47 -3.69
C GLN A 186 -17.25 0.36 -2.17
N ALA A 187 -16.20 -0.16 -1.54
CA ALA A 187 -16.11 -0.28 -0.10
C ALA A 187 -15.27 0.84 0.50
N LEU A 188 -15.83 1.58 1.45
CA LEU A 188 -15.12 2.62 2.20
C LEU A 188 -14.41 1.99 3.41
N PHE A 189 -13.08 2.12 3.49
CA PHE A 189 -12.29 1.68 4.64
C PHE A 189 -11.97 2.86 5.55
N GLY A 190 -12.09 2.65 6.87
CA GLY A 190 -11.66 3.61 7.89
C GLY A 190 -10.17 3.50 8.18
N ILE A 191 -9.55 4.59 8.62
CA ILE A 191 -8.12 4.65 8.95
C ILE A 191 -7.95 4.93 10.44
N ILE A 192 -7.43 3.94 11.18
CA ILE A 192 -7.07 4.07 12.58
C ILE A 192 -5.83 4.95 12.68
N GLN A 193 -5.96 6.08 13.37
CA GLN A 193 -4.90 7.03 13.70
C GLN A 193 -4.58 6.99 15.21
N GLY A 194 -3.74 7.86 15.72
CA GLY A 194 -3.38 7.93 17.15
C GLY A 194 -1.87 7.95 17.39
N GLY A 195 -1.07 8.07 16.31
CA GLY A 195 0.40 8.16 16.39
C GLY A 195 0.98 6.95 17.14
N PHE A 196 1.83 7.23 18.12
CA PHE A 196 2.50 6.21 18.94
C PHE A 196 1.94 6.12 20.36
N TYR A 197 0.69 6.59 20.56
CA TYR A 197 -0.02 6.56 21.84
C TYR A 197 -1.07 5.44 21.82
N LYS A 198 -0.85 4.38 22.58
CA LYS A 198 -1.69 3.16 22.58
C LYS A 198 -3.15 3.44 22.90
N GLU A 199 -3.42 4.30 23.90
CA GLU A 199 -4.77 4.70 24.28
C GLU A 199 -5.50 5.48 23.18
N LEU A 200 -4.78 6.26 22.35
CA LEU A 200 -5.37 6.95 21.21
C LEU A 200 -5.66 5.96 20.06
N ARG A 201 -4.79 4.98 19.85
CA ARG A 201 -5.04 3.88 18.89
C ARG A 201 -6.28 3.09 19.25
N GLU A 202 -6.42 2.74 20.52
CA GLU A 202 -7.59 2.01 21.03
C GLU A 202 -8.87 2.83 20.86
N LYS A 203 -8.85 4.12 21.24
CA LYS A 203 -9.99 5.02 21.06
C LYS A 203 -10.35 5.16 19.58
N SER A 204 -9.38 5.39 18.69
CA SER A 204 -9.60 5.51 17.25
C SER A 204 -10.23 4.22 16.68
N ALA A 205 -9.68 3.05 17.03
CA ALA A 205 -10.20 1.77 16.59
C ALA A 205 -11.65 1.58 17.05
N LYS A 206 -11.94 1.82 18.31
CA LYS A 206 -13.30 1.69 18.88
C LYS A 206 -14.29 2.60 18.15
N ASP A 207 -13.98 3.89 18.02
CA ASP A 207 -14.87 4.88 17.41
C ASP A 207 -15.14 4.56 15.92
N LEU A 208 -14.13 4.04 15.18
CA LEU A 208 -14.30 3.66 13.79
C LEU A 208 -15.08 2.34 13.61
N ILE A 209 -14.88 1.37 14.49
CA ILE A 209 -15.60 0.08 14.47
C ILE A 209 -17.08 0.29 14.70
N GLU A 210 -17.49 1.28 15.52
CA GLU A 210 -18.89 1.65 15.71
C GLU A 210 -19.59 2.12 14.42
N LEU A 211 -18.82 2.55 13.40
CA LEU A 211 -19.35 2.90 12.07
C LEU A 211 -19.64 1.67 11.18
N ASP A 212 -19.22 0.48 11.59
CA ASP A 212 -19.37 -0.80 10.87
C ASP A 212 -18.93 -0.72 9.40
N LEU A 213 -17.74 -0.16 9.15
CA LEU A 213 -17.18 -0.06 7.81
C LEU A 213 -16.76 -1.43 7.24
N PRO A 214 -16.73 -1.61 5.90
CA PRO A 214 -16.34 -2.86 5.25
C PRO A 214 -14.91 -3.33 5.55
N GLY A 215 -14.01 -2.42 5.97
CA GLY A 215 -12.63 -2.73 6.31
C GLY A 215 -11.93 -1.58 7.04
N TYR A 216 -10.76 -1.85 7.56
CA TYR A 216 -10.00 -0.90 8.38
C TYR A 216 -8.53 -0.91 8.02
N ALA A 217 -7.91 0.27 8.09
CA ALA A 217 -6.48 0.45 7.90
C ALA A 217 -5.81 1.02 9.15
N ILE A 218 -4.51 0.78 9.28
CA ILE A 218 -3.62 1.46 10.22
C ILE A 218 -2.86 2.52 9.44
N GLY A 219 -3.06 3.78 9.79
CA GLY A 219 -2.31 4.91 9.26
C GLY A 219 -1.40 5.56 10.32
N GLY A 220 -0.59 6.54 9.93
CA GLY A 220 0.26 7.32 10.82
C GLY A 220 1.41 6.55 11.47
N ILE A 221 1.84 5.45 10.87
CA ILE A 221 3.09 4.74 11.15
C ILE A 221 3.84 4.50 9.84
N SER A 222 5.12 4.13 9.90
CA SER A 222 6.05 4.15 8.75
C SER A 222 6.29 5.58 8.21
N VAL A 223 6.36 6.54 9.14
CA VAL A 223 6.53 7.98 8.87
C VAL A 223 7.88 8.53 9.36
N GLY A 224 8.84 7.64 9.69
CA GLY A 224 10.20 7.99 10.09
C GLY A 224 10.60 7.56 11.50
N GLU A 225 9.76 6.84 12.20
CA GLU A 225 10.02 6.26 13.53
C GLU A 225 11.03 5.11 13.49
N PRO A 226 11.69 4.80 14.64
CA PRO A 226 12.49 3.60 14.79
C PRO A 226 11.65 2.32 14.61
N LYS A 227 12.29 1.26 14.06
CA LYS A 227 11.63 -0.04 13.81
C LYS A 227 10.96 -0.64 15.05
N GLU A 228 11.57 -0.47 16.20
CA GLU A 228 11.04 -1.00 17.47
C GLU A 228 9.71 -0.35 17.85
N GLU A 229 9.62 0.98 17.72
CA GLU A 229 8.37 1.71 17.95
C GLU A 229 7.29 1.35 16.94
N PHE A 230 7.66 1.24 15.67
CA PHE A 230 6.77 0.76 14.61
C PHE A 230 6.17 -0.61 14.98
N LEU A 231 7.02 -1.58 15.34
CA LEU A 231 6.57 -2.93 15.67
C LEU A 231 5.71 -2.97 16.94
N ASP A 232 6.03 -2.17 17.96
CA ASP A 232 5.24 -2.10 19.20
C ASP A 232 3.82 -1.60 18.92
N ILE A 233 3.68 -0.51 18.15
CA ILE A 233 2.38 0.06 17.79
C ILE A 233 1.62 -0.82 16.81
N LEU A 234 2.29 -1.45 15.85
CA LEU A 234 1.65 -2.38 14.93
C LEU A 234 1.04 -3.56 15.67
N LYS A 235 1.82 -4.23 16.52
CA LYS A 235 1.39 -5.40 17.31
C LYS A 235 0.27 -5.05 18.30
N TYR A 236 0.26 -3.83 18.80
CA TYR A 236 -0.80 -3.34 19.67
C TYR A 236 -2.10 -3.06 18.89
N THR A 237 -1.98 -2.38 17.74
CA THR A 237 -3.16 -1.87 17.01
C THR A 237 -3.85 -2.95 16.16
N ALA A 238 -3.09 -3.83 15.51
CA ALA A 238 -3.65 -4.80 14.57
C ALA A 238 -4.73 -5.71 15.20
N PRO A 239 -4.58 -6.24 16.43
CA PRO A 239 -5.61 -7.06 17.09
C PRO A 239 -6.88 -6.30 17.47
N LEU A 240 -6.87 -4.95 17.50
CA LEU A 240 -8.06 -4.15 17.79
C LEU A 240 -9.08 -4.19 16.63
N MET A 241 -8.60 -4.48 15.41
CA MET A 241 -9.46 -4.56 14.23
C MET A 241 -10.27 -5.87 14.20
N PRO A 242 -11.53 -5.84 13.73
CA PRO A 242 -12.40 -7.02 13.64
C PRO A 242 -11.75 -8.17 12.85
N LYS A 243 -12.07 -9.42 13.24
CA LYS A 243 -11.54 -10.62 12.59
C LYS A 243 -12.21 -10.90 11.24
N ASP A 244 -13.44 -10.49 11.07
CA ASP A 244 -14.27 -10.69 9.88
C ASP A 244 -14.17 -9.57 8.84
N LYS A 245 -13.22 -8.65 9.04
CA LYS A 245 -12.97 -7.52 8.14
C LYS A 245 -11.52 -7.54 7.63
N PRO A 246 -11.25 -7.04 6.41
CA PRO A 246 -9.89 -6.83 5.93
C PRO A 246 -9.11 -5.83 6.78
N ARG A 247 -7.82 -6.08 6.97
CA ARG A 247 -6.89 -5.23 7.72
C ARG A 247 -5.77 -4.75 6.81
N TYR A 248 -5.68 -3.46 6.63
CA TYR A 248 -4.70 -2.84 5.75
C TYR A 248 -3.68 -2.01 6.55
N LEU A 249 -2.39 -2.20 6.29
CA LEU A 249 -1.31 -1.38 6.81
C LEU A 249 -0.72 -0.55 5.68
N MET A 250 -0.81 0.78 5.81
CA MET A 250 -0.49 1.73 4.75
C MET A 250 1.00 2.02 4.65
N GLY A 251 1.52 2.10 3.42
CA GLY A 251 2.86 2.62 3.12
C GLY A 251 4.05 1.71 3.45
N VAL A 252 3.83 0.42 3.63
CA VAL A 252 4.85 -0.55 4.06
C VAL A 252 5.24 -1.51 2.93
N GLY A 253 6.54 -1.65 2.63
CA GLY A 253 6.98 -2.46 1.49
C GLY A 253 8.44 -2.92 1.49
N THR A 254 9.13 -2.92 2.63
CA THR A 254 10.38 -3.70 2.74
C THR A 254 10.05 -5.14 3.14
N PRO A 255 10.86 -6.14 2.72
CA PRO A 255 10.54 -7.55 2.97
C PRO A 255 10.33 -7.89 4.45
N ASP A 256 11.15 -7.33 5.34
CA ASP A 256 11.03 -7.54 6.79
C ASP A 256 9.75 -6.95 7.36
N TYR A 257 9.39 -5.73 6.95
CA TYR A 257 8.14 -5.10 7.41
C TYR A 257 6.89 -5.82 6.87
N LEU A 258 6.95 -6.38 5.65
CA LEU A 258 5.84 -7.19 5.11
C LEU A 258 5.65 -8.49 5.91
N ILE A 259 6.74 -9.18 6.27
CA ILE A 259 6.67 -10.40 7.10
C ILE A 259 6.14 -10.06 8.50
N GLU A 260 6.65 -9.01 9.16
CA GLU A 260 6.19 -8.56 10.47
C GLU A 260 4.71 -8.14 10.45
N SER A 261 4.28 -7.48 9.37
CA SER A 261 2.88 -7.09 9.18
C SER A 261 1.97 -8.31 9.08
N ALA A 262 2.35 -9.32 8.31
CA ALA A 262 1.62 -10.59 8.22
C ALA A 262 1.54 -11.28 9.59
N ILE A 263 2.65 -11.34 10.33
CA ILE A 263 2.70 -11.92 11.70
C ILE A 263 1.75 -11.17 12.65
N ALA A 264 1.63 -9.85 12.51
CA ALA A 264 0.69 -9.05 13.30
C ALA A 264 -0.78 -9.22 12.88
N GLY A 265 -1.07 -9.98 11.82
CA GLY A 265 -2.43 -10.22 11.33
C GLY A 265 -2.95 -9.19 10.33
N ILE A 266 -2.05 -8.53 9.61
CA ILE A 266 -2.39 -7.61 8.50
C ILE A 266 -2.61 -8.42 7.21
N ASP A 267 -3.62 -8.02 6.44
CA ASP A 267 -4.01 -8.68 5.19
C ASP A 267 -3.47 -7.97 3.94
N MET A 268 -3.26 -6.65 4.00
CA MET A 268 -2.90 -5.82 2.85
C MET A 268 -1.81 -4.83 3.21
N CYS A 269 -0.83 -4.67 2.31
CA CYS A 269 0.20 -3.62 2.38
C CYS A 269 0.46 -3.04 0.99
N ASP A 270 0.87 -1.78 0.92
CA ASP A 270 1.31 -1.10 -0.30
C ASP A 270 2.62 -0.36 -0.07
N CYS A 271 3.40 -0.14 -1.10
CA CYS A 271 4.50 0.81 -1.06
C CYS A 271 5.01 1.17 -2.45
N VAL A 272 5.44 2.42 -2.62
CA VAL A 272 6.14 2.86 -3.85
C VAL A 272 7.61 2.42 -3.91
N LEU A 273 8.15 1.88 -2.81
CA LEU A 273 9.56 1.56 -2.64
C LEU A 273 10.13 0.67 -3.76
N PRO A 274 9.48 -0.43 -4.18
CA PRO A 274 10.04 -1.33 -5.19
C PRO A 274 10.38 -0.62 -6.50
N THR A 275 9.46 0.18 -7.03
CA THR A 275 9.67 0.94 -8.25
C THR A 275 10.55 2.17 -8.03
N ARG A 276 10.53 2.76 -6.84
CA ARG A 276 11.40 3.90 -6.48
C ARG A 276 12.86 3.50 -6.48
N ILE A 277 13.23 2.41 -5.79
CA ILE A 277 14.63 1.94 -5.75
C ILE A 277 15.07 1.35 -7.08
N ALA A 278 14.18 0.75 -7.86
CA ALA A 278 14.46 0.30 -9.22
C ALA A 278 14.94 1.47 -10.11
N ARG A 279 14.29 2.63 -10.04
CA ARG A 279 14.72 3.84 -10.77
C ARG A 279 16.10 4.34 -10.34
N ASN A 280 16.55 3.99 -9.14
CA ASN A 280 17.87 4.31 -8.62
C ASN A 280 18.89 3.18 -8.85
N GLY A 281 18.53 2.12 -9.59
CA GLY A 281 19.41 1.02 -9.91
C GLY A 281 19.60 0.00 -8.79
N THR A 282 18.60 -0.18 -7.92
CA THR A 282 18.65 -1.15 -6.82
C THR A 282 17.59 -2.25 -7.00
N ALA A 283 18.04 -3.50 -6.91
CA ALA A 283 17.21 -4.69 -6.86
C ALA A 283 17.09 -5.25 -5.44
N MET A 284 15.91 -5.77 -5.08
CA MET A 284 15.68 -6.63 -3.92
C MET A 284 15.95 -8.07 -4.35
N THR A 285 16.76 -8.83 -3.61
CA THR A 285 17.02 -10.24 -3.93
C THR A 285 16.85 -11.11 -2.70
N SER A 286 16.82 -12.42 -2.88
CA SER A 286 16.76 -13.39 -1.76
C SER A 286 17.97 -13.31 -0.81
N HIS A 287 19.04 -12.66 -1.24
CA HIS A 287 20.28 -12.46 -0.47
C HIS A 287 20.57 -10.97 -0.14
N GLY A 288 19.52 -10.17 -0.01
CA GLY A 288 19.64 -8.73 0.28
C GLY A 288 19.55 -7.85 -0.96
N LYS A 289 19.95 -6.58 -0.82
CA LYS A 289 19.87 -5.60 -1.89
C LYS A 289 21.09 -5.66 -2.81
N VAL A 290 20.86 -5.57 -4.11
CA VAL A 290 21.87 -5.47 -5.16
C VAL A 290 21.81 -4.07 -5.79
N VAL A 291 22.86 -3.27 -5.61
CA VAL A 291 23.01 -1.97 -6.28
C VAL A 291 23.73 -2.22 -7.60
N VAL A 292 23.01 -2.36 -8.70
CA VAL A 292 23.54 -2.81 -9.99
C VAL A 292 24.57 -1.85 -10.60
N ARG A 293 24.61 -0.59 -10.17
CA ARG A 293 25.60 0.40 -10.61
C ARG A 293 27.03 0.06 -10.17
N ASN A 294 27.20 -0.78 -9.15
CA ASN A 294 28.51 -1.15 -8.61
C ASN A 294 29.38 -1.84 -9.66
N ALA A 295 30.69 -1.54 -9.64
CA ALA A 295 31.65 -2.07 -10.61
C ALA A 295 31.76 -3.60 -10.56
N THR A 296 31.53 -4.21 -9.42
CA THR A 296 31.55 -5.66 -9.23
C THR A 296 30.62 -6.43 -10.20
N TYR A 297 29.57 -5.76 -10.71
CA TYR A 297 28.60 -6.38 -11.64
C TYR A 297 28.92 -6.14 -13.12
N GLU A 298 30.05 -5.53 -13.45
CA GLU A 298 30.41 -5.22 -14.84
C GLU A 298 30.60 -6.47 -15.72
N ARG A 299 31.08 -7.55 -15.12
CA ARG A 299 31.28 -8.84 -15.78
C ARG A 299 30.51 -9.97 -15.08
N ASP A 300 29.39 -9.64 -14.45
CA ASP A 300 28.53 -10.60 -13.80
C ASP A 300 27.43 -11.06 -14.77
N TRP A 301 27.59 -12.25 -15.28
CA TRP A 301 26.71 -12.88 -16.26
C TRP A 301 25.52 -13.63 -15.63
N GLY A 302 25.39 -13.59 -14.30
CA GLY A 302 24.28 -14.17 -13.58
C GLY A 302 23.02 -13.27 -13.60
N PRO A 303 21.84 -13.83 -13.22
CA PRO A 303 20.62 -13.05 -13.06
C PRO A 303 20.70 -12.12 -11.84
N LEU A 304 19.75 -11.17 -11.70
CA LEU A 304 19.64 -10.34 -10.48
C LEU A 304 19.52 -11.20 -9.22
N ASP A 305 18.67 -12.22 -9.28
CA ASP A 305 18.45 -13.18 -8.22
C ASP A 305 18.23 -14.57 -8.85
N PRO A 306 19.11 -15.57 -8.54
CA PRO A 306 19.00 -16.91 -9.11
C PRO A 306 17.74 -17.66 -8.66
N GLU A 307 17.11 -17.24 -7.56
CA GLU A 307 15.87 -17.85 -7.05
C GLU A 307 14.60 -17.15 -7.56
N CYS A 308 14.73 -16.09 -8.33
CA CYS A 308 13.61 -15.33 -8.85
C CYS A 308 13.10 -15.90 -10.17
N ASP A 309 11.78 -16.02 -10.30
CA ASP A 309 11.11 -16.54 -11.48
C ASP A 309 10.63 -15.44 -12.47
N CYS A 310 11.01 -14.17 -12.24
CA CYS A 310 10.54 -13.07 -13.07
C CYS A 310 11.16 -13.06 -14.46
N TYR A 311 10.48 -12.36 -15.39
CA TYR A 311 10.96 -12.13 -16.76
C TYR A 311 12.41 -11.63 -16.81
N THR A 312 12.76 -10.66 -15.95
CA THR A 312 14.11 -10.07 -15.92
C THR A 312 15.17 -11.11 -15.58
N CYS A 313 14.98 -11.91 -14.52
CA CYS A 313 15.96 -12.90 -14.08
C CYS A 313 16.10 -14.07 -15.07
N LYS A 314 15.05 -14.41 -15.82
CA LYS A 314 15.09 -15.46 -16.84
C LYS A 314 15.84 -15.07 -18.10
N ASN A 315 15.90 -13.77 -18.42
CA ASN A 315 16.32 -13.32 -19.75
C ASN A 315 17.56 -12.41 -19.73
N TYR A 316 17.91 -11.81 -18.59
CA TYR A 316 18.93 -10.76 -18.55
C TYR A 316 19.94 -10.97 -17.43
N THR A 317 21.18 -10.54 -17.68
CA THR A 317 22.30 -10.63 -16.72
C THR A 317 22.45 -9.32 -15.94
N ARG A 318 23.07 -9.40 -14.74
CA ARG A 318 23.44 -8.21 -13.95
C ARG A 318 24.34 -7.25 -14.74
N ALA A 319 25.26 -7.78 -15.53
CA ALA A 319 26.16 -6.96 -16.38
C ALA A 319 25.37 -6.12 -17.40
N TYR A 320 24.39 -6.72 -18.10
CA TYR A 320 23.56 -6.02 -19.05
C TYR A 320 22.67 -4.97 -18.39
N ILE A 321 22.00 -5.34 -17.28
CA ILE A 321 21.15 -4.40 -16.53
C ILE A 321 21.98 -3.23 -15.99
N ARG A 322 23.19 -3.50 -15.48
CA ARG A 322 24.15 -2.46 -15.08
C ARG A 322 24.46 -1.51 -16.23
N HIS A 323 24.76 -2.05 -17.42
CA HIS A 323 25.01 -1.25 -18.63
C HIS A 323 23.83 -0.31 -18.91
N LEU A 324 22.62 -0.84 -18.97
CA LEU A 324 21.40 -0.06 -19.22
C LEU A 324 21.21 1.07 -18.19
N VAL A 325 21.37 0.75 -16.90
CA VAL A 325 21.20 1.72 -15.80
C VAL A 325 22.29 2.80 -15.86
N LYS A 326 23.54 2.44 -16.19
CA LYS A 326 24.65 3.38 -16.36
C LYS A 326 24.47 4.28 -17.58
N ALA A 327 23.91 3.74 -18.66
CA ALA A 327 23.58 4.47 -19.88
C ALA A 327 22.28 5.30 -19.78
N ASN A 328 21.58 5.24 -18.63
CA ASN A 328 20.26 5.85 -18.42
C ASN A 328 19.18 5.37 -19.41
N GLU A 329 19.30 4.12 -19.87
CA GLU A 329 18.28 3.50 -20.72
C GLU A 329 17.03 3.14 -19.90
N ILE A 330 15.85 3.49 -20.43
CA ILE A 330 14.55 3.26 -19.77
C ILE A 330 14.32 1.76 -19.51
N LEU A 331 14.80 0.89 -20.41
CA LEU A 331 14.69 -0.56 -20.26
C LEU A 331 15.32 -1.06 -18.96
N GLY A 332 16.45 -0.47 -18.52
CA GLY A 332 17.09 -0.85 -17.26
C GLY A 332 16.20 -0.66 -16.05
N VAL A 333 15.54 0.49 -15.97
CA VAL A 333 14.57 0.82 -14.89
C VAL A 333 13.35 -0.08 -14.97
N ARG A 334 12.85 -0.36 -16.17
CA ARG A 334 11.71 -1.23 -16.40
C ARG A 334 11.98 -2.66 -15.93
N LEU A 335 13.12 -3.25 -16.33
CA LEU A 335 13.52 -4.60 -15.92
C LEU A 335 13.70 -4.72 -14.41
N LEU A 336 14.29 -3.72 -13.76
CA LEU A 336 14.41 -3.66 -12.30
C LEU A 336 13.04 -3.53 -11.62
N SER A 337 12.11 -2.77 -12.20
CA SER A 337 10.77 -2.61 -11.65
C SER A 337 9.98 -3.93 -11.70
N ILE A 338 10.01 -4.65 -12.83
CA ILE A 338 9.42 -5.99 -12.96
C ILE A 338 9.97 -6.92 -11.88
N HIS A 339 11.30 -6.95 -11.74
CA HIS A 339 11.96 -7.81 -10.76
C HIS A 339 11.55 -7.48 -9.32
N ASN A 340 11.65 -6.21 -8.92
CA ASN A 340 11.35 -5.82 -7.54
C ASN A 340 9.87 -6.05 -7.16
N LEU A 341 8.95 -5.78 -8.08
CA LEU A 341 7.55 -6.05 -7.86
C LEU A 341 7.26 -7.55 -7.76
N ARG A 342 7.83 -8.36 -8.67
CA ARG A 342 7.68 -9.82 -8.61
C ARG A 342 8.31 -10.40 -7.35
N PHE A 343 9.44 -9.88 -6.91
CA PHE A 343 10.08 -10.29 -5.67
C PHE A 343 9.13 -10.15 -4.47
N LEU A 344 8.46 -9.02 -4.32
CA LEU A 344 7.52 -8.80 -3.21
C LEU A 344 6.23 -9.59 -3.34
N THR A 345 5.66 -9.70 -4.55
CA THR A 345 4.46 -10.53 -4.74
C THR A 345 4.75 -12.00 -4.48
N LYS A 346 5.92 -12.51 -4.92
CA LYS A 346 6.39 -13.88 -4.64
C LYS A 346 6.66 -14.11 -3.15
N LEU A 347 7.22 -13.12 -2.45
CA LEU A 347 7.39 -13.18 -1.00
C LEU A 347 6.03 -13.38 -0.31
N MET A 348 5.01 -12.62 -0.73
CA MET A 348 3.67 -12.76 -0.14
C MET A 348 2.99 -14.08 -0.53
N GLU A 349 3.25 -14.63 -1.72
CA GLU A 349 2.84 -16.00 -2.07
C GLU A 349 3.44 -17.01 -1.08
N ARG A 350 4.73 -16.88 -0.77
CA ARG A 350 5.41 -17.76 0.19
C ARG A 350 4.86 -17.57 1.60
N VAL A 351 4.65 -16.33 2.03
CA VAL A 351 4.05 -16.03 3.35
C VAL A 351 2.69 -16.72 3.51
N ARG A 352 1.82 -16.71 2.48
CA ARG A 352 0.53 -17.41 2.53
C ARG A 352 0.69 -18.90 2.73
N ILE A 353 1.62 -19.55 2.01
CA ILE A 353 1.93 -20.97 2.15
C ILE A 353 2.43 -21.29 3.57
N GLU A 354 3.31 -20.46 4.12
CA GLU A 354 3.86 -20.68 5.46
C GLU A 354 2.82 -20.43 6.57
N ILE A 355 1.85 -19.56 6.33
CA ILE A 355 0.68 -19.42 7.23
C ILE A 355 -0.15 -20.70 7.23
N GLU A 356 -0.49 -21.23 6.05
CA GLU A 356 -1.27 -22.48 5.91
C GLU A 356 -0.56 -23.70 6.54
N ASN A 357 0.76 -23.71 6.50
CA ASN A 357 1.60 -24.76 7.08
C ASN A 357 1.93 -24.56 8.58
N ASP A 358 1.40 -23.51 9.22
CA ASP A 358 1.73 -23.14 10.61
C ASP A 358 3.24 -22.93 10.85
N ASN A 359 3.98 -22.43 9.85
CA ASN A 359 5.46 -22.35 9.83
C ASN A 359 6.02 -20.94 9.65
N LEU A 360 5.18 -19.89 9.70
CA LEU A 360 5.60 -18.53 9.37
C LEU A 360 6.69 -17.96 10.29
N GLY A 361 6.71 -18.35 11.57
CA GLY A 361 7.75 -17.94 12.51
C GLY A 361 9.12 -18.47 12.10
N THR A 362 9.22 -19.77 11.79
CA THR A 362 10.46 -20.41 11.32
C THR A 362 10.91 -19.82 9.98
N PHE A 363 9.97 -19.64 9.04
CA PHE A 363 10.27 -18.99 7.76
C PHE A 363 10.87 -17.60 7.92
N LYS A 364 10.34 -16.79 8.86
CA LYS A 364 10.89 -15.46 9.15
C LYS A 364 12.36 -15.54 9.54
N GLU A 365 12.72 -16.43 10.48
CA GLU A 365 14.10 -16.60 10.95
C GLU A 365 15.04 -16.99 9.80
N GLU A 366 14.65 -17.97 8.99
CA GLU A 366 15.41 -18.39 7.81
C GLU A 366 15.58 -17.27 6.79
N PHE A 367 14.50 -16.56 6.50
CA PHE A 367 14.51 -15.42 5.55
C PHE A 367 15.41 -14.31 6.05
N TYR A 368 15.33 -13.94 7.33
CA TYR A 368 16.13 -12.87 7.92
C TYR A 368 17.62 -13.18 7.86
N LYS A 369 18.01 -14.41 8.22
CA LYS A 369 19.40 -14.89 8.11
C LYS A 369 19.90 -14.81 6.67
N LYS A 370 19.10 -15.28 5.71
CA LYS A 370 19.46 -15.33 4.30
C LYS A 370 19.55 -13.93 3.67
N TYR A 371 18.61 -13.05 3.99
CA TYR A 371 18.54 -11.68 3.48
C TYR A 371 19.58 -10.75 4.12
N GLY A 372 20.11 -11.11 5.29
CA GLY A 372 21.10 -10.31 6.02
C GLY A 372 20.50 -9.25 6.93
N TYR A 373 19.30 -9.47 7.46
CA TYR A 373 18.70 -8.62 8.50
C TYR A 373 19.25 -8.91 9.90
N GLU A 374 19.74 -10.13 10.13
CA GLU A 374 20.46 -10.52 11.35
C GLU A 374 21.96 -10.30 11.13
N LYS A 375 22.61 -9.56 12.04
CA LYS A 375 24.04 -9.40 12.10
C LYS A 375 24.61 -10.27 13.23
#